data_0633cb65d3b482946295d4ee00d268e3
#
_entry.id   0633cb65d3b482946295d4ee00d268e3
#
_cell.length_a   1.000
_cell.length_b   1.000
_cell.length_c   1.000
_cell.angle_alpha   90.00
_cell.angle_beta   90.00
_cell.angle_gamma   90.00
#
_symmetry.space_group_name_H-M   'P 1'
#
loop_
_entity.id
_entity.type
_entity.pdbx_description
1 polymer ?
#
loop_
_entity_poly.entity_id
_entity_poly.type
_entity_poly.pdbx_seq_one_letter_code
_entity_poly.pdbx_strand_id
1 'polypeptide(L)'
;MAFMSPSLTLSSTINAFLNLEAPTLSLASHLFDSKPFPDGLPPTDVDATQDIPSLCDSTSKYCLPHFKNLLGRLNGPSSDVPPVSCIVSDGVMSFTLDAAEELGIPEVLLWTTSACGFMAYVHFHQLIEKGYTPLKDESYLTNGYLETVIDWIPGMKDIRLRDIPTFIRTTDLHTIMIDFILSEDERAKRASAIILNTFHDLEKDVLDAFASILATCTPSVPCIF
;
A
#
# COMPACT_ATOMS: atom_id res chain seq x y z
N MET A 1 17.41 -0.48 11.84
CA MET A 1 16.52 0.58 12.35
C MET A 1 15.37 -0.11 13.07
N ALA A 2 15.32 -0.03 14.39
CA ALA A 2 14.32 -0.73 15.17
C ALA A 2 12.98 -0.03 14.97
N PHE A 3 12.00 -0.71 14.44
CA PHE A 3 10.62 -0.26 14.49
C PHE A 3 10.16 -0.30 15.95
N MET A 4 10.04 0.85 16.55
CA MET A 4 9.39 0.98 17.84
C MET A 4 7.90 0.79 17.63
N SER A 5 7.41 -0.17 18.35
CA SER A 5 6.10 -0.75 18.33
C SER A 5 5.02 0.15 18.98
N PRO A 6 3.91 0.35 18.30
CA PRO A 6 2.58 0.30 18.89
C PRO A 6 2.08 -1.15 18.79
N SER A 7 2.89 -2.08 19.30
CA SER A 7 2.84 -3.49 18.88
C SER A 7 1.74 -4.32 19.54
N LEU A 8 1.13 -3.86 20.61
CA LEU A 8 0.11 -4.66 21.30
C LEU A 8 -1.24 -4.65 20.60
N THR A 9 -1.64 -3.52 20.03
CA THR A 9 -2.93 -3.40 19.32
C THR A 9 -2.89 -4.01 17.92
N LEU A 10 -1.84 -3.74 17.16
CA LEU A 10 -1.70 -4.26 15.81
C LEU A 10 -1.53 -5.79 15.84
N SER A 11 -0.67 -6.29 16.72
CA SER A 11 -0.44 -7.73 16.90
C SER A 11 -1.71 -8.47 17.36
N SER A 12 -2.46 -7.92 18.30
CA SER A 12 -3.72 -8.53 18.76
C SER A 12 -4.80 -8.51 17.68
N THR A 13 -4.86 -7.46 16.89
CA THR A 13 -5.83 -7.32 15.80
C THR A 13 -5.49 -8.25 14.64
N ILE A 14 -4.23 -8.34 14.23
CA ILE A 14 -3.77 -9.30 13.23
C ILE A 14 -4.02 -10.74 13.73
N ASN A 15 -3.73 -11.03 14.99
CA ASN A 15 -4.00 -12.35 15.58
C ASN A 15 -5.49 -12.69 15.59
N ALA A 16 -6.35 -11.73 15.94
CA ALA A 16 -7.79 -11.93 15.93
C ALA A 16 -8.31 -12.19 14.50
N PHE A 17 -7.79 -11.46 13.52
CA PHE A 17 -8.17 -11.62 12.11
C PHE A 17 -7.68 -12.95 11.52
N LEU A 18 -6.45 -13.35 11.83
CA LEU A 18 -5.83 -14.55 11.28
C LEU A 18 -6.02 -15.79 12.15
N ASN A 19 -6.68 -15.70 13.30
CA ASN A 19 -6.77 -16.74 14.33
C ASN A 19 -5.39 -17.31 14.73
N LEU A 20 -4.36 -16.45 14.71
CA LEU A 20 -3.00 -16.85 15.05
C LEU A 20 -2.78 -16.80 16.56
N GLU A 21 -2.22 -17.86 17.12
CA GLU A 21 -1.77 -17.86 18.51
C GLU A 21 -0.42 -17.12 18.66
N ALA A 22 -0.23 -16.46 19.82
CA ALA A 22 0.98 -15.69 20.13
C ALA A 22 2.33 -16.40 19.86
N PRO A 23 2.48 -17.72 20.02
CA PRO A 23 3.69 -18.44 19.67
C PRO A 23 4.05 -18.40 18.20
N THR A 24 3.07 -18.34 17.29
CA THR A 24 3.27 -18.33 15.83
C THR A 24 3.90 -17.02 15.35
N LEU A 25 3.52 -15.90 15.98
CA LEU A 25 4.13 -14.59 15.69
C LEU A 25 5.57 -14.48 16.22
N SER A 26 5.85 -15.09 17.38
CA SER A 26 7.21 -15.13 17.92
C SER A 26 8.15 -15.94 17.03
N LEU A 27 7.65 -17.00 16.40
CA LEU A 27 8.44 -17.80 15.47
C LEU A 27 8.74 -17.04 14.19
N ALA A 28 7.79 -16.24 13.69
CA ALA A 28 7.99 -15.41 12.49
C ALA A 28 9.14 -14.39 12.68
N SER A 29 9.35 -13.88 13.89
CA SER A 29 10.45 -12.93 14.17
C SER A 29 11.84 -13.55 14.03
N HIS A 30 11.99 -14.85 14.13
CA HIS A 30 13.26 -15.57 13.93
C HIS A 30 13.53 -15.92 12.45
N LEU A 31 12.54 -15.74 11.57
CA LEU A 31 12.63 -16.06 10.15
C LEU A 31 13.01 -14.86 9.27
N PHE A 32 13.17 -13.68 9.83
CA PHE A 32 13.75 -12.54 9.14
C PHE A 32 15.25 -12.76 8.90
N ASP A 33 15.58 -13.76 8.09
CA ASP A 33 16.84 -13.75 7.37
C ASP A 33 16.68 -12.68 6.28
N SER A 34 17.12 -11.47 6.60
CA SER A 34 16.98 -10.27 5.78
C SER A 34 17.90 -10.32 4.57
N LYS A 35 17.72 -11.33 3.72
CA LYS A 35 18.34 -11.32 2.40
C LYS A 35 17.49 -10.48 1.48
N PRO A 36 18.01 -9.32 1.03
CA PRO A 36 17.27 -8.49 0.10
C PRO A 36 16.98 -9.28 -1.17
N PHE A 37 15.78 -9.14 -1.70
CA PHE A 37 15.48 -9.61 -3.04
C PHE A 37 16.20 -8.75 -4.06
N PRO A 38 16.71 -9.32 -5.17
CA PRO A 38 17.13 -8.52 -6.29
C PRO A 38 15.94 -7.71 -6.80
N ASP A 39 16.03 -6.40 -6.75
CA ASP A 39 15.01 -5.48 -7.24
C ASP A 39 15.13 -5.21 -8.75
N GLY A 40 16.15 -5.76 -9.41
CA GLY A 40 16.40 -5.59 -10.84
C GLY A 40 17.12 -4.30 -11.21
N LEU A 41 17.42 -3.43 -10.23
CA LEU A 41 18.18 -2.20 -10.44
C LEU A 41 19.69 -2.47 -10.33
N PRO A 42 20.52 -1.69 -11.05
CA PRO A 42 21.96 -1.76 -10.85
C PRO A 42 22.34 -1.33 -9.43
N PRO A 43 23.44 -1.87 -8.87
CA PRO A 43 23.93 -1.42 -7.57
C PRO A 43 24.15 0.09 -7.57
N THR A 44 23.59 0.77 -6.58
CA THR A 44 23.83 2.20 -6.37
C THR A 44 24.96 2.41 -5.36
N ASP A 45 25.67 3.54 -5.47
CA ASP A 45 26.58 3.97 -4.42
C ASP A 45 25.82 4.15 -3.11
N VAL A 46 26.48 3.84 -1.99
CA VAL A 46 25.88 3.84 -0.65
C VAL A 46 25.19 5.16 -0.28
N ASP A 47 25.65 6.26 -0.87
CA ASP A 47 25.16 7.64 -0.63
C ASP A 47 24.22 8.15 -1.75
N ALA A 48 23.90 7.34 -2.74
CA ALA A 48 23.00 7.77 -3.83
C ALA A 48 21.54 7.70 -3.39
N THR A 49 20.78 8.76 -3.68
CA THR A 49 19.32 8.76 -3.54
C THR A 49 18.73 7.82 -4.58
N GLN A 50 17.90 6.87 -4.16
CA GLN A 50 17.17 6.01 -5.09
C GLN A 50 16.15 6.82 -5.90
N ASP A 51 16.08 6.54 -7.20
CA ASP A 51 15.00 7.03 -8.03
C ASP A 51 13.73 6.23 -7.75
N ILE A 52 12.79 6.84 -7.02
CA ILE A 52 11.57 6.16 -6.57
C ILE A 52 10.73 5.62 -7.73
N PRO A 53 10.48 6.37 -8.84
CA PRO A 53 9.76 5.81 -9.98
C PRO A 53 10.41 4.54 -10.55
N SER A 54 11.72 4.55 -10.74
CA SER A 54 12.45 3.36 -11.23
C SER A 54 12.36 2.20 -10.26
N LEU A 55 12.41 2.46 -8.96
CA LEU A 55 12.25 1.43 -7.93
C LEU A 55 10.86 0.81 -7.97
N CYS A 56 9.80 1.61 -8.05
CA CYS A 56 8.43 1.14 -8.15
C CYS A 56 8.22 0.26 -9.40
N ASP A 57 8.68 0.72 -10.55
CA ASP A 57 8.58 -0.01 -11.81
C ASP A 57 9.35 -1.34 -11.77
N SER A 58 10.56 -1.31 -11.25
CA SER A 58 11.43 -2.48 -11.16
C SER A 58 10.88 -3.51 -10.17
N THR A 59 10.45 -3.06 -8.99
CA THR A 59 9.88 -3.93 -7.96
C THR A 59 8.66 -4.68 -8.48
N SER A 60 7.73 -3.97 -9.11
CA SER A 60 6.53 -4.59 -9.67
C SER A 60 6.82 -5.62 -10.77
N LYS A 61 7.89 -5.42 -11.54
CA LYS A 61 8.27 -6.32 -12.66
C LYS A 61 9.10 -7.53 -12.23
N TYR A 62 9.98 -7.36 -11.25
CA TYR A 62 11.04 -8.35 -10.99
C TYR A 62 10.93 -9.07 -9.65
N CYS A 63 10.24 -8.54 -8.64
CA CYS A 63 10.25 -9.13 -7.31
C CYS A 63 9.38 -10.39 -7.17
N LEU A 64 8.29 -10.52 -7.92
CA LEU A 64 7.36 -11.66 -7.80
C LEU A 64 8.02 -13.04 -7.93
N PRO A 65 8.89 -13.32 -8.93
CA PRO A 65 9.53 -14.63 -9.05
C PRO A 65 10.42 -14.96 -7.84
N HIS A 66 11.14 -13.99 -7.32
CA HIS A 66 11.99 -14.14 -6.13
C HIS A 66 11.15 -14.41 -4.88
N PHE A 67 10.04 -13.71 -4.73
CA PHE A 67 9.09 -13.90 -3.64
C PHE A 67 8.46 -15.29 -3.68
N LYS A 68 7.99 -15.75 -4.86
CA LYS A 68 7.47 -17.11 -5.04
C LYS A 68 8.53 -18.18 -4.70
N ASN A 69 9.78 -17.96 -5.07
CA ASN A 69 10.87 -18.86 -4.71
C ASN A 69 11.07 -18.93 -3.19
N LEU A 70 11.01 -17.79 -2.49
CA LEU A 70 11.06 -17.78 -1.03
C LEU A 70 9.91 -18.59 -0.43
N LEU A 71 8.68 -18.33 -0.85
CA LEU A 71 7.50 -19.07 -0.36
C LEU A 71 7.61 -20.57 -0.63
N GLY A 72 8.12 -20.95 -1.81
CA GLY A 72 8.38 -22.36 -2.16
C GLY A 72 9.39 -23.03 -1.23
N ARG A 73 10.42 -22.28 -0.80
CA ARG A 73 11.41 -22.80 0.19
C ARG A 73 10.80 -22.92 1.58
N LEU A 74 10.03 -21.93 2.01
CA LEU A 74 9.39 -21.91 3.33
C LEU A 74 8.34 -23.03 3.46
N ASN A 75 7.63 -23.34 2.38
CA ASN A 75 6.60 -24.37 2.34
C ASN A 75 7.15 -25.74 1.91
N GLY A 76 8.45 -25.84 1.63
CA GLY A 76 9.08 -27.06 1.15
C GLY A 76 9.28 -28.12 2.23
N PRO A 77 9.48 -29.41 1.83
CA PRO A 77 9.62 -30.51 2.77
C PRO A 77 10.88 -30.45 3.65
N SER A 78 11.86 -29.61 3.27
CA SER A 78 13.09 -29.39 4.04
C SER A 78 13.00 -28.16 4.96
N SER A 79 11.83 -27.56 5.09
CA SER A 79 11.61 -26.40 5.97
C SER A 79 11.41 -26.86 7.40
N ASP A 80 12.15 -26.25 8.32
CA ASP A 80 12.01 -26.48 9.76
C ASP A 80 10.90 -25.59 10.40
N VAL A 81 10.15 -24.85 9.55
CA VAL A 81 9.11 -23.93 10.01
C VAL A 81 7.74 -24.36 9.48
N PRO A 82 6.66 -23.99 10.18
CA PRO A 82 5.30 -24.23 9.67
C PRO A 82 5.09 -23.60 8.29
N PRO A 83 4.24 -24.20 7.44
CA PRO A 83 3.86 -23.60 6.17
C PRO A 83 3.32 -22.17 6.34
N VAL A 84 3.60 -21.31 5.36
CA VAL A 84 3.08 -19.94 5.33
C VAL A 84 1.55 -20.00 5.23
N SER A 85 0.86 -19.42 6.18
CA SER A 85 -0.61 -19.44 6.27
C SER A 85 -1.24 -18.08 5.93
N CYS A 86 -0.45 -17.00 5.89
CA CYS A 86 -0.87 -15.69 5.42
C CYS A 86 0.36 -14.86 4.99
N ILE A 87 0.11 -13.80 4.25
CA ILE A 87 1.10 -12.80 3.88
C ILE A 87 0.65 -11.45 4.43
N VAL A 88 1.61 -10.68 4.98
CA VAL A 88 1.42 -9.26 5.31
C VAL A 88 2.48 -8.50 4.55
N SER A 89 2.08 -7.66 3.61
CA SER A 89 2.98 -6.90 2.75
C SER A 89 2.71 -5.40 2.82
N ASP A 90 3.64 -4.60 2.33
CA ASP A 90 3.42 -3.17 2.11
C ASP A 90 2.33 -2.97 1.04
N GLY A 91 1.46 -1.97 1.25
CA GLY A 91 0.32 -1.68 0.36
C GLY A 91 0.71 -1.36 -1.09
N VAL A 92 1.94 -0.89 -1.31
CA VAL A 92 2.48 -0.62 -2.65
C VAL A 92 3.37 -1.76 -3.20
N MET A 93 3.26 -2.95 -2.62
CA MET A 93 3.93 -4.17 -3.09
C MET A 93 2.90 -5.24 -3.48
N SER A 94 1.85 -4.84 -4.18
CA SER A 94 0.72 -5.70 -4.50
C SER A 94 1.04 -6.91 -5.39
N PHE A 95 2.26 -7.02 -5.92
CA PHE A 95 2.71 -8.23 -6.62
C PHE A 95 2.65 -9.48 -5.73
N THR A 96 2.70 -9.31 -4.40
CA THR A 96 2.57 -10.39 -3.43
C THR A 96 1.18 -11.03 -3.43
N LEU A 97 0.12 -10.28 -3.79
CA LEU A 97 -1.25 -10.79 -3.95
C LEU A 97 -1.32 -11.96 -4.95
N ASP A 98 -0.55 -11.88 -6.03
CA ASP A 98 -0.53 -12.96 -7.04
C ASP A 98 0.03 -14.26 -6.45
N ALA A 99 1.00 -14.16 -5.55
CA ALA A 99 1.56 -15.32 -4.87
C ALA A 99 0.63 -15.86 -3.78
N ALA A 100 -0.06 -14.99 -3.05
CA ALA A 100 -1.06 -15.39 -2.04
C ALA A 100 -2.23 -16.12 -2.68
N GLU A 101 -2.75 -15.61 -3.80
CA GLU A 101 -3.84 -16.25 -4.55
C GLU A 101 -3.44 -17.63 -5.07
N GLU A 102 -2.22 -17.79 -5.61
CA GLU A 102 -1.73 -19.09 -6.07
C GLU A 102 -1.62 -20.12 -4.94
N LEU A 103 -1.30 -19.68 -3.73
CA LEU A 103 -1.23 -20.54 -2.54
C LEU A 103 -2.59 -20.76 -1.87
N GLY A 104 -3.60 -19.98 -2.24
CA GLY A 104 -4.92 -19.99 -1.59
C GLY A 104 -4.88 -19.53 -0.13
N ILE A 105 -3.97 -18.61 0.21
CA ILE A 105 -3.82 -18.04 1.55
C ILE A 105 -4.22 -16.56 1.57
N PRO A 106 -4.69 -16.05 2.73
CA PRO A 106 -5.03 -14.64 2.84
C PRO A 106 -3.79 -13.75 2.77
N GLU A 107 -3.99 -12.55 2.22
CA GLU A 107 -3.01 -11.47 2.27
C GLU A 107 -3.62 -10.21 2.85
N VAL A 108 -2.85 -9.55 3.70
CA VAL A 108 -3.18 -8.29 4.34
C VAL A 108 -2.20 -7.22 3.86
N LEU A 109 -2.70 -6.13 3.31
CA LEU A 109 -1.88 -5.00 2.89
C LEU A 109 -1.75 -3.98 4.02
N LEU A 110 -0.53 -3.64 4.39
CA LEU A 110 -0.22 -2.55 5.32
C LEU A 110 0.06 -1.28 4.51
N TRP A 111 -0.88 -0.38 4.48
CA TRP A 111 -0.67 0.96 3.92
C TRP A 111 0.00 1.84 4.96
N THR A 112 1.25 2.19 4.72
CA THR A 112 2.07 2.99 5.64
C THR A 112 1.66 4.46 5.67
N THR A 113 0.85 4.90 4.70
CA THR A 113 0.22 6.22 4.68
C THR A 113 -0.93 6.30 5.69
N SER A 114 -1.31 7.52 6.07
CA SER A 114 -2.49 7.79 6.90
C SER A 114 -3.79 7.42 6.16
N ALA A 115 -4.91 7.40 6.87
CA ALA A 115 -6.22 7.19 6.26
C ALA A 115 -6.56 8.28 5.24
N CYS A 116 -6.25 9.55 5.52
CA CYS A 116 -6.39 10.64 4.54
C CYS A 116 -5.53 10.38 3.29
N GLY A 117 -4.28 9.95 3.48
CA GLY A 117 -3.39 9.61 2.38
C GLY A 117 -3.98 8.50 1.51
N PHE A 118 -4.42 7.40 2.11
CA PHE A 118 -5.03 6.30 1.37
C PHE A 118 -6.35 6.71 0.71
N MET A 119 -7.19 7.52 1.37
CA MET A 119 -8.42 8.06 0.77
C MET A 119 -8.10 8.88 -0.50
N ALA A 120 -7.02 9.66 -0.50
CA ALA A 120 -6.58 10.38 -1.68
C ALA A 120 -6.17 9.42 -2.83
N TYR A 121 -5.44 8.33 -2.52
CA TYR A 121 -5.06 7.32 -3.52
C TYR A 121 -6.28 6.71 -4.20
N VAL A 122 -7.28 6.28 -3.44
CA VAL A 122 -8.53 5.66 -3.97
C VAL A 122 -9.31 6.63 -4.88
N HIS A 123 -9.05 7.94 -4.78
CA HIS A 123 -9.74 8.97 -5.56
C HIS A 123 -8.89 9.59 -6.68
N PHE A 124 -7.65 9.14 -6.90
CA PHE A 124 -6.80 9.68 -7.96
C PHE A 124 -7.39 9.49 -9.34
N HIS A 125 -8.02 8.35 -9.61
CA HIS A 125 -8.72 8.14 -10.86
C HIS A 125 -9.82 9.19 -11.09
N GLN A 126 -10.59 9.51 -10.06
CA GLN A 126 -11.65 10.52 -10.14
C GLN A 126 -11.11 11.95 -10.31
N LEU A 127 -9.91 12.26 -9.80
CA LEU A 127 -9.25 13.55 -10.06
C LEU A 127 -8.96 13.70 -11.57
N ILE A 128 -8.54 12.62 -12.22
CA ILE A 128 -8.32 12.59 -13.68
C ILE A 128 -9.64 12.73 -14.42
N GLU A 129 -10.64 11.93 -14.10
CA GLU A 129 -11.95 11.96 -14.74
C GLU A 129 -12.65 13.32 -14.63
N LYS A 130 -12.49 13.99 -13.48
CA LYS A 130 -13.06 15.32 -13.24
C LYS A 130 -12.23 16.46 -13.86
N GLY A 131 -11.08 16.15 -14.46
CA GLY A 131 -10.23 17.12 -15.14
C GLY A 131 -9.41 18.02 -14.21
N TYR A 132 -9.17 17.63 -12.97
CA TYR A 132 -8.26 18.33 -12.08
C TYR A 132 -6.79 18.10 -12.47
N THR A 133 -6.50 16.94 -13.03
CA THR A 133 -5.21 16.55 -13.58
C THR A 133 -5.45 15.83 -14.94
N PRO A 134 -4.52 15.90 -15.91
CA PRO A 134 -3.24 16.61 -15.86
C PRO A 134 -3.41 18.13 -15.79
N LEU A 135 -2.41 18.81 -15.28
CA LEU A 135 -2.33 20.26 -15.38
C LEU A 135 -2.20 20.66 -16.83
N LYS A 136 -2.81 21.75 -17.22
CA LYS A 136 -2.83 22.20 -18.62
C LYS A 136 -1.44 22.56 -19.13
N ASP A 137 -0.66 23.21 -18.30
CA ASP A 137 0.74 23.56 -18.51
C ASP A 137 1.42 23.88 -17.16
N GLU A 138 2.73 24.12 -17.16
CA GLU A 138 3.51 24.39 -15.93
C GLU A 138 3.08 25.67 -15.20
N SER A 139 2.43 26.63 -15.85
CA SER A 139 1.94 27.84 -15.18
C SER A 139 0.89 27.52 -14.12
N TYR A 140 0.19 26.40 -14.25
CA TYR A 140 -0.79 25.94 -13.26
C TYR A 140 -0.20 25.62 -11.89
N LEU A 141 1.10 25.40 -11.81
CA LEU A 141 1.81 25.22 -10.54
C LEU A 141 1.91 26.52 -9.74
N THR A 142 1.80 27.70 -10.39
CA THR A 142 2.06 29.00 -9.77
C THR A 142 0.95 30.05 -9.95
N ASN A 143 -0.01 29.81 -10.83
CA ASN A 143 -1.07 30.79 -11.19
C ASN A 143 -2.28 30.77 -10.23
N GLY A 144 -2.21 30.02 -9.14
CA GLY A 144 -3.30 29.88 -8.17
C GLY A 144 -4.23 28.69 -8.41
N TYR A 145 -4.06 27.93 -9.50
CA TYR A 145 -4.89 26.75 -9.80
C TYR A 145 -4.82 25.70 -8.69
N LEU A 146 -3.66 25.53 -8.06
CA LEU A 146 -3.48 24.59 -6.96
C LEU A 146 -4.27 24.93 -5.68
N GLU A 147 -4.81 26.15 -5.59
CA GLU A 147 -5.73 26.54 -4.50
C GLU A 147 -7.16 26.03 -4.72
N THR A 148 -7.44 25.36 -5.85
CA THR A 148 -8.74 24.76 -6.12
C THR A 148 -9.11 23.79 -5.02
N VAL A 149 -10.26 24.01 -4.40
CA VAL A 149 -10.80 23.16 -3.33
C VAL A 149 -11.38 21.89 -3.96
N ILE A 150 -11.10 20.76 -3.33
CA ILE A 150 -11.65 19.46 -3.65
C ILE A 150 -12.60 19.09 -2.51
N ASP A 151 -13.89 19.27 -2.70
CA ASP A 151 -14.94 19.15 -1.67
C ASP A 151 -15.74 17.84 -1.75
N TRP A 152 -15.42 17.00 -2.73
CA TRP A 152 -16.18 15.79 -3.03
C TRP A 152 -15.50 14.50 -2.53
N ILE A 153 -14.26 14.54 -2.03
CA ILE A 153 -13.60 13.38 -1.44
C ILE A 153 -14.19 13.14 -0.04
N PRO A 154 -14.79 11.97 0.22
CA PRO A 154 -15.46 11.71 1.49
C PRO A 154 -14.53 11.81 2.70
N GLY A 155 -14.99 12.49 3.75
CA GLY A 155 -14.22 12.69 4.98
C GLY A 155 -13.09 13.71 4.89
N MET A 156 -12.76 14.23 3.69
CA MET A 156 -11.65 15.17 3.47
C MET A 156 -12.21 16.57 3.14
N LYS A 157 -12.49 17.34 4.18
CA LYS A 157 -13.02 18.70 4.01
C LYS A 157 -11.88 19.68 3.69
N ASP A 158 -12.19 20.66 2.82
CA ASP A 158 -11.33 21.79 2.49
C ASP A 158 -9.94 21.43 1.93
N ILE A 159 -9.73 20.17 1.51
CA ILE A 159 -8.49 19.77 0.83
C ILE A 159 -8.38 20.49 -0.52
N ARG A 160 -7.17 20.86 -0.89
CA ARG A 160 -6.87 21.56 -2.14
C ARG A 160 -5.94 20.72 -3.01
N LEU A 161 -5.89 21.04 -4.30
CA LEU A 161 -4.96 20.37 -5.21
C LEU A 161 -3.50 20.43 -4.74
N ARG A 162 -3.08 21.49 -4.07
CA ARG A 162 -1.72 21.61 -3.52
C ARG A 162 -1.43 20.59 -2.41
N ASP A 163 -2.47 20.08 -1.74
CA ASP A 163 -2.35 19.10 -0.65
C ASP A 163 -2.26 17.66 -1.17
N ILE A 164 -2.56 17.44 -2.45
CA ILE A 164 -2.38 16.17 -3.14
C ILE A 164 -0.90 15.97 -3.49
N PRO A 165 -0.37 14.73 -3.46
CA PRO A 165 1.02 14.44 -3.79
C PRO A 165 1.50 15.03 -5.12
N THR A 166 2.78 15.40 -5.18
CA THR A 166 3.34 16.12 -6.34
C THR A 166 3.27 15.34 -7.64
N PHE A 167 3.38 14.02 -7.60
CA PHE A 167 3.34 13.19 -8.81
C PHE A 167 1.98 13.19 -9.51
N ILE A 168 0.87 13.48 -8.79
CA ILE A 168 -0.45 13.65 -9.43
C ILE A 168 -0.62 15.07 -10.03
N ARG A 169 0.14 16.05 -9.57
CA ARG A 169 0.15 17.43 -10.06
C ARG A 169 1.07 17.58 -11.25
N THR A 170 0.85 16.82 -12.27
CA THR A 170 1.68 16.70 -13.46
C THR A 170 0.96 17.21 -14.71
N THR A 171 1.72 17.57 -15.75
CA THR A 171 1.21 17.87 -17.09
C THR A 171 1.12 16.62 -17.98
N ASP A 172 1.71 15.50 -17.53
CA ASP A 172 1.72 14.22 -18.25
C ASP A 172 1.20 13.09 -17.35
N LEU A 173 0.13 12.44 -17.76
CA LEU A 173 -0.44 11.30 -17.06
C LEU A 173 0.28 9.97 -17.35
N HIS A 174 1.14 9.93 -18.36
CA HIS A 174 1.86 8.71 -18.75
C HIS A 174 3.22 8.62 -18.05
N THR A 175 3.19 8.83 -16.73
CA THR A 175 4.38 8.68 -15.90
C THR A 175 4.35 7.38 -15.13
N ILE A 176 5.52 6.80 -14.87
CA ILE A 176 5.67 5.57 -14.08
C ILE A 176 4.88 5.66 -12.76
N MET A 177 4.93 6.81 -12.08
CA MET A 177 4.28 6.96 -10.78
C MET A 177 2.76 6.96 -10.88
N ILE A 178 2.18 7.59 -11.90
CA ILE A 178 0.71 7.58 -12.10
C ILE A 178 0.25 6.15 -12.41
N ASP A 179 0.87 5.51 -13.39
CA ASP A 179 0.51 4.13 -13.78
C ASP A 179 0.67 3.16 -12.60
N PHE A 180 1.76 3.29 -11.86
CA PHE A 180 2.03 2.48 -10.68
C PHE A 180 0.94 2.65 -9.61
N ILE A 181 0.67 3.89 -9.17
CA ILE A 181 -0.27 4.14 -8.09
C ILE A 181 -1.70 3.74 -8.45
N LEU A 182 -2.15 4.03 -9.67
CA LEU A 182 -3.48 3.60 -10.13
C LEU A 182 -3.59 2.06 -10.16
N SER A 183 -2.52 1.38 -10.56
CA SER A 183 -2.45 -0.08 -10.53
C SER A 183 -2.51 -0.63 -9.10
N GLU A 184 -1.74 -0.05 -8.17
CA GLU A 184 -1.70 -0.49 -6.76
C GLU A 184 -3.07 -0.29 -6.08
N ASP A 185 -3.78 0.83 -6.36
CA ASP A 185 -5.14 1.06 -5.85
C ASP A 185 -6.11 -0.03 -6.33
N GLU A 186 -6.12 -0.33 -7.62
CA GLU A 186 -6.99 -1.38 -8.17
C GLU A 186 -6.66 -2.75 -7.58
N ARG A 187 -5.39 -3.07 -7.44
CA ARG A 187 -4.94 -4.35 -6.89
C ARG A 187 -5.24 -4.48 -5.41
N ALA A 188 -5.19 -3.39 -4.64
CA ALA A 188 -5.49 -3.39 -3.21
C ALA A 188 -6.91 -3.94 -2.90
N LYS A 189 -7.84 -3.82 -3.83
CA LYS A 189 -9.21 -4.37 -3.70
C LYS A 189 -9.26 -5.90 -3.66
N ARG A 190 -8.17 -6.59 -4.01
CA ARG A 190 -8.03 -8.05 -3.97
C ARG A 190 -7.55 -8.55 -2.61
N ALA A 191 -7.03 -7.68 -1.76
CA ALA A 191 -6.53 -8.05 -0.45
C ALA A 191 -7.63 -8.62 0.46
N SER A 192 -7.24 -9.51 1.37
CA SER A 192 -8.16 -10.03 2.39
C SER A 192 -8.50 -8.99 3.46
N ALA A 193 -7.58 -8.06 3.71
CA ALA A 193 -7.77 -6.89 4.57
C ALA A 193 -6.75 -5.80 4.25
N ILE A 194 -7.04 -4.58 4.68
CA ILE A 194 -6.14 -3.44 4.61
C ILE A 194 -5.93 -2.89 6.01
N ILE A 195 -4.67 -2.70 6.40
CA ILE A 195 -4.28 -2.02 7.63
C ILE A 195 -3.82 -0.62 7.27
N LEU A 196 -4.37 0.39 7.94
CA LEU A 196 -3.97 1.78 7.79
C LEU A 196 -3.12 2.24 8.97
N ASN A 197 -2.10 3.06 8.69
CA ASN A 197 -1.24 3.65 9.71
C ASN A 197 -1.90 4.91 10.32
N THR A 198 -2.90 4.69 11.13
CA THR A 198 -3.70 5.76 11.75
C THR A 198 -4.27 5.34 13.10
N PHE A 199 -4.98 6.24 13.76
CA PHE A 199 -5.86 5.91 14.86
C PHE A 199 -7.15 6.75 14.79
N HIS A 200 -8.23 6.18 15.31
CA HIS A 200 -9.59 6.66 15.08
C HIS A 200 -9.81 8.15 15.42
N ASP A 201 -9.31 8.61 16.57
CA ASP A 201 -9.55 9.98 17.00
C ASP A 201 -8.83 11.04 16.13
N LEU A 202 -7.79 10.63 15.38
CA LEU A 202 -7.05 11.53 14.50
C LEU A 202 -7.76 11.76 13.17
N GLU A 203 -8.32 10.71 12.57
CA GLU A 203 -8.85 10.72 11.21
C GLU A 203 -10.27 10.15 11.12
N LYS A 204 -11.08 10.38 12.18
CA LYS A 204 -12.42 9.80 12.32
C LYS A 204 -13.31 9.99 11.10
N ASP A 205 -13.39 11.20 10.56
CA ASP A 205 -14.28 11.52 9.43
C ASP A 205 -13.94 10.69 8.18
N VAL A 206 -12.64 10.48 7.95
CA VAL A 206 -12.15 9.67 6.82
C VAL A 206 -12.39 8.19 7.08
N LEU A 207 -12.17 7.72 8.31
CA LEU A 207 -12.39 6.33 8.68
C LEU A 207 -13.87 5.94 8.59
N ASP A 208 -14.76 6.81 9.05
CA ASP A 208 -16.21 6.62 8.92
C ASP A 208 -16.64 6.58 7.43
N ALA A 209 -16.01 7.43 6.59
CA ALA A 209 -16.24 7.43 5.16
C ALA A 209 -15.75 6.11 4.50
N PHE A 210 -14.57 5.61 4.88
CA PHE A 210 -14.07 4.31 4.41
C PHE A 210 -15.01 3.17 4.75
N ALA A 211 -15.48 3.11 5.99
CA ALA A 211 -16.44 2.08 6.40
C ALA A 211 -17.69 2.05 5.49
N SER A 212 -18.14 3.23 5.05
CA SER A 212 -19.28 3.36 4.14
C SER A 212 -18.94 2.92 2.71
N ILE A 213 -17.76 3.29 2.19
CA ILE A 213 -17.33 2.96 0.82
C ILE A 213 -17.10 1.45 0.71
N LEU A 214 -16.37 0.87 1.65
CA LEU A 214 -16.04 -0.56 1.62
C LEU A 214 -17.26 -1.45 1.80
N ALA A 215 -18.26 -1.02 2.61
CA ALA A 215 -19.51 -1.72 2.73
C ALA A 215 -20.30 -1.80 1.41
N THR A 216 -20.11 -0.83 0.52
CA THR A 216 -20.82 -0.76 -0.76
C THR A 216 -20.05 -1.37 -1.94
N CYS A 217 -18.72 -1.22 -1.96
CA CYS A 217 -17.88 -1.60 -3.10
C CYS A 217 -17.27 -3.00 -2.97
N THR A 218 -16.87 -3.39 -1.76
CA THR A 218 -16.25 -4.68 -1.48
C THR A 218 -16.68 -5.17 -0.08
N PRO A 219 -17.82 -5.85 0.04
CA PRO A 219 -18.32 -6.31 1.35
C PRO A 219 -17.36 -7.25 2.10
N SER A 220 -16.25 -7.65 1.47
CA SER A 220 -15.34 -8.66 1.97
C SER A 220 -13.96 -8.14 2.38
N VAL A 221 -13.62 -6.86 2.20
CA VAL A 221 -12.31 -6.33 2.60
C VAL A 221 -12.44 -5.44 3.84
N PRO A 222 -12.19 -5.96 5.04
CA PRO A 222 -12.19 -5.13 6.26
C PRO A 222 -10.97 -4.20 6.29
N CYS A 223 -11.18 -2.94 6.68
CA CYS A 223 -10.12 -2.06 7.11
C CYS A 223 -9.88 -2.22 8.60
N ILE A 224 -8.62 -2.30 9.00
CA ILE A 224 -8.16 -2.43 10.39
C ILE A 224 -7.38 -1.16 10.73
N PHE A 225 -7.73 -0.52 11.83
CA PHE A 225 -7.14 0.75 12.28
C PHE A 225 -6.37 0.58 13.57
#